data_24a058f7eac21ba2c3ae60cc6a89056d
#
_entry.id   24a058f7eac21ba2c3ae60cc6a89056d
#
_cell.length_a   1.000
_cell.length_b   1.000
_cell.length_c   1.000
_cell.angle_alpha   90.00
_cell.angle_beta   90.00
_cell.angle_gamma   90.00
#
_symmetry.space_group_name_H-M   'P 1'
#
loop_
_entity.id
_entity.type
_entity.pdbx_description
1 polymer ?
#
loop_
_entity_poly.entity_id
_entity_poly.type
_entity_poly.pdbx_seq_one_letter_code
_entity_poly.pdbx_strand_id
1 'polypeptide(L)'
;ADDVKCAFTKINGISTAVIATDSGVNDGYVSADGLDKICAFIAKSDAFGLPLVTLVDSKGVNPSLDEEVKGFSLKLAATFKAMATYSHPMIGVACGKAVGVAYSALMSKAVGFDYTLATAAAEIAPVTSETGVNVFYTEELKKGNTQRAKLEQMFATDHASPLTAAKD
;
A
#
# COMPACT_ATOMS: atom_id res chain seq x y z
N ALA A 1 -13.55 6.31 7.99
CA ALA A 1 -12.63 5.19 7.81
C ALA A 1 -11.39 5.44 8.69
N ASP A 2 -11.06 4.48 9.54
CA ASP A 2 -9.95 4.61 10.49
C ASP A 2 -8.68 3.89 10.01
N ASP A 3 -8.81 3.07 8.98
CA ASP A 3 -7.75 2.38 8.25
C ASP A 3 -6.85 3.32 7.44
N VAL A 4 -7.30 4.57 7.21
CA VAL A 4 -6.53 5.62 6.54
C VAL A 4 -6.54 6.89 7.37
N LYS A 5 -5.38 7.46 7.61
CA LYS A 5 -5.17 8.76 8.25
C LYS A 5 -4.73 9.77 7.20
N CYS A 6 -5.33 10.94 7.21
CA CYS A 6 -4.98 12.05 6.32
C CYS A 6 -4.73 13.30 7.14
N ALA A 7 -3.64 14.00 6.87
CA ALA A 7 -3.26 15.19 7.62
C ALA A 7 -2.51 16.20 6.75
N PHE A 8 -2.68 17.47 7.05
CA PHE A 8 -1.78 18.53 6.62
C PHE A 8 -0.77 18.81 7.73
N THR A 9 0.50 18.85 7.36
CA THR A 9 1.59 19.06 8.32
C THR A 9 2.72 19.87 7.70
N LYS A 10 3.79 20.08 8.44
CA LYS A 10 5.03 20.64 7.91
C LYS A 10 6.16 19.62 8.06
N ILE A 11 6.82 19.33 6.97
CA ILE A 11 8.04 18.51 6.93
C ILE A 11 9.19 19.43 6.55
N ASN A 12 10.14 19.60 7.47
CA ASN A 12 11.27 20.54 7.30
C ASN A 12 10.84 21.95 6.85
N GLY A 13 9.75 22.47 7.46
CA GLY A 13 9.20 23.80 7.16
C GLY A 13 8.29 23.86 5.92
N ILE A 14 8.23 22.84 5.09
CA ILE A 14 7.39 22.76 3.88
C ILE A 14 6.01 22.22 4.25
N SER A 15 4.95 22.97 3.93
CA SER A 15 3.58 22.49 4.10
C SER A 15 3.34 21.29 3.19
N THR A 16 2.91 20.17 3.75
CA THR A 16 2.85 18.87 3.10
C THR A 16 1.54 18.16 3.42
N ALA A 17 0.93 17.54 2.43
CA ALA A 17 -0.18 16.61 2.61
C ALA A 17 0.38 15.23 2.93
N VAL A 18 -0.17 14.55 3.93
CA VAL A 18 0.27 13.20 4.33
C VAL A 18 -0.92 12.26 4.35
N ILE A 19 -0.78 11.11 3.69
CA ILE A 19 -1.70 9.98 3.78
C ILE A 19 -0.93 8.83 4.44
N ALA A 20 -1.50 8.21 5.46
CA ALA A 20 -0.94 7.03 6.09
C ALA A 20 -1.99 5.92 6.16
N THR A 21 -1.62 4.69 5.83
CA THR A 21 -2.43 3.52 6.10
C THR A 21 -2.12 3.01 7.50
N ASP A 22 -3.14 2.49 8.19
CA ASP A 22 -3.04 1.99 9.57
C ASP A 22 -3.25 0.47 9.60
N SER A 23 -2.15 -0.26 9.70
CA SER A 23 -2.17 -1.74 9.73
C SER A 23 -2.83 -2.34 10.99
N GLY A 24 -3.04 -1.54 12.03
CA GLY A 24 -3.77 -1.94 13.24
C GLY A 24 -5.29 -1.95 13.08
N VAL A 25 -5.80 -1.44 11.96
CA VAL A 25 -7.23 -1.34 11.68
C VAL A 25 -7.58 -2.20 10.47
N ASN A 26 -8.79 -2.75 10.43
CA ASN A 26 -9.32 -3.52 9.29
C ASN A 26 -8.37 -4.65 8.85
N ASP A 27 -7.74 -5.33 9.80
CA ASP A 27 -6.76 -6.41 9.59
C ASP A 27 -5.58 -5.99 8.65
N GLY A 28 -5.27 -4.71 8.60
CA GLY A 28 -4.22 -4.13 7.76
C GLY A 28 -4.62 -3.91 6.31
N TYR A 29 -5.90 -4.02 5.97
CA TYR A 29 -6.41 -3.73 4.62
C TYR A 29 -7.01 -2.33 4.52
N VAL A 30 -6.91 -1.72 3.35
CA VAL A 30 -7.62 -0.48 3.00
C VAL A 30 -9.06 -0.81 2.58
N SER A 31 -10.03 -0.15 3.20
CA SER A 31 -11.46 -0.30 2.89
C SER A 31 -11.91 0.59 1.74
N ALA A 32 -13.10 0.32 1.19
CA ALA A 32 -13.74 1.18 0.19
C ALA A 32 -13.96 2.61 0.73
N ASP A 33 -14.31 2.75 2.00
CA ASP A 33 -14.47 4.06 2.64
C ASP A 33 -13.12 4.76 2.86
N GLY A 34 -12.03 3.98 3.06
CA GLY A 34 -10.66 4.47 3.08
C GLY A 34 -10.24 5.04 1.74
N LEU A 35 -10.59 4.39 0.64
CA LEU A 35 -10.33 4.87 -0.73
C LEU A 35 -11.07 6.18 -1.02
N ASP A 36 -12.34 6.32 -0.62
CA ASP A 36 -13.08 7.57 -0.75
C ASP A 36 -12.41 8.72 0.02
N LYS A 37 -11.95 8.43 1.23
CA LYS A 37 -11.23 9.40 2.05
C LYS A 37 -9.93 9.85 1.39
N ILE A 38 -9.17 8.92 0.81
CA ILE A 38 -7.96 9.20 0.04
C ILE A 38 -8.29 10.12 -1.14
N CYS A 39 -9.26 9.77 -1.97
CA CYS A 39 -9.66 10.57 -3.13
C CYS A 39 -10.04 12.00 -2.75
N ALA A 40 -10.88 12.17 -1.72
CA ALA A 40 -11.31 13.47 -1.25
C ALA A 40 -10.14 14.31 -0.70
N PHE A 41 -9.19 13.66 -0.03
CA PHE A 41 -8.01 14.35 0.51
C PHE A 41 -7.03 14.75 -0.59
N ILE A 42 -6.79 13.88 -1.59
CA ILE A 42 -5.95 14.18 -2.76
C ILE A 42 -6.48 15.41 -3.50
N ALA A 43 -7.78 15.47 -3.79
CA ALA A 43 -8.39 16.60 -4.48
C ALA A 43 -8.18 17.93 -3.75
N LYS A 44 -8.26 17.92 -2.40
CA LYS A 44 -7.98 19.12 -1.59
C LYS A 44 -6.50 19.48 -1.60
N SER A 45 -5.63 18.48 -1.49
CA SER A 45 -4.19 18.67 -1.45
C SER A 45 -3.66 19.25 -2.76
N ASP A 46 -4.18 18.76 -3.88
CA ASP A 46 -3.85 19.25 -5.22
C ASP A 46 -4.30 20.72 -5.39
N ALA A 47 -5.53 21.04 -4.98
CA ALA A 47 -6.06 22.40 -5.02
C ALA A 47 -5.28 23.38 -4.15
N PHE A 48 -4.64 22.91 -3.08
CA PHE A 48 -3.76 23.73 -2.23
C PHE A 48 -2.31 23.82 -2.71
N GLY A 49 -1.95 23.12 -3.78
CA GLY A 49 -0.60 23.13 -4.32
C GLY A 49 0.44 22.45 -3.42
N LEU A 50 0.06 21.44 -2.65
CA LEU A 50 0.92 20.81 -1.66
C LEU A 50 1.66 19.59 -2.22
N PRO A 51 2.93 19.36 -1.85
CA PRO A 51 3.54 18.05 -2.06
C PRO A 51 2.82 16.99 -1.23
N LEU A 52 2.78 15.75 -1.73
CA LEU A 52 2.14 14.60 -1.09
C LEU A 52 3.18 13.60 -0.58
N VAL A 53 3.03 13.17 0.64
CA VAL A 53 3.76 12.03 1.20
C VAL A 53 2.78 10.92 1.58
N THR A 54 3.03 9.70 1.11
CA THR A 54 2.27 8.53 1.53
C THR A 54 3.12 7.63 2.42
N LEU A 55 2.59 7.22 3.55
CA LEU A 55 3.21 6.28 4.48
C LEU A 55 2.40 4.98 4.41
N VAL A 56 2.98 3.95 3.79
CA VAL A 56 2.26 2.72 3.49
C VAL A 56 2.68 1.60 4.43
N ASP A 57 1.68 1.10 5.17
CA ASP A 57 1.73 -0.15 5.91
C ASP A 57 0.38 -0.86 5.74
N SER A 58 0.25 -1.63 4.65
CA SER A 58 -1.01 -2.29 4.30
C SER A 58 -0.77 -3.60 3.54
N LYS A 59 -1.60 -4.59 3.86
CA LYS A 59 -1.69 -5.87 3.15
C LYS A 59 -2.35 -5.76 1.76
N GLY A 60 -2.83 -4.58 1.41
CA GLY A 60 -3.57 -4.33 0.17
C GLY A 60 -4.97 -3.80 0.46
N VAL A 61 -5.93 -4.29 -0.29
CA VAL A 61 -7.34 -3.90 -0.20
C VAL A 61 -8.16 -5.06 0.34
N ASN A 62 -9.23 -4.75 1.07
CA ASN A 62 -10.07 -5.78 1.69
C ASN A 62 -10.88 -6.55 0.62
N PRO A 63 -10.63 -7.86 0.43
CA PRO A 63 -11.29 -8.66 -0.61
C PRO A 63 -12.66 -9.21 -0.18
N SER A 64 -13.37 -8.53 0.74
CA SER A 64 -14.65 -9.01 1.26
C SER A 64 -15.81 -8.65 0.32
N LEU A 65 -16.88 -9.48 0.34
CA LEU A 65 -18.10 -9.22 -0.40
C LEU A 65 -18.75 -7.88 -0.01
N ASP A 66 -18.66 -7.50 1.27
CA ASP A 66 -19.21 -6.23 1.75
C ASP A 66 -18.51 -5.02 1.12
N GLU A 67 -17.21 -5.10 0.89
CA GLU A 67 -16.46 -4.05 0.20
C GLU A 67 -16.79 -4.00 -1.29
N GLU A 68 -17.01 -5.14 -1.94
CA GLU A 68 -17.47 -5.19 -3.34
C GLU A 68 -18.85 -4.55 -3.50
N VAL A 69 -19.78 -4.81 -2.59
CA VAL A 69 -21.11 -4.16 -2.58
C VAL A 69 -21.02 -2.64 -2.44
N LYS A 70 -20.01 -2.13 -1.72
CA LYS A 70 -19.73 -0.69 -1.61
C LYS A 70 -19.09 -0.08 -2.87
N GLY A 71 -18.92 -0.85 -3.94
CA GLY A 71 -18.32 -0.38 -5.19
C GLY A 71 -16.81 -0.22 -5.14
N PHE A 72 -16.15 -1.08 -4.37
CA PHE A 72 -14.71 -1.07 -4.14
C PHE A 72 -13.87 -0.87 -5.42
N SER A 73 -14.14 -1.65 -6.47
CA SER A 73 -13.38 -1.60 -7.72
C SER A 73 -13.44 -0.23 -8.40
N LEU A 74 -14.60 0.45 -8.35
CA LEU A 74 -14.76 1.82 -8.89
C LEU A 74 -14.00 2.85 -8.05
N LYS A 75 -14.04 2.72 -6.72
CA LYS A 75 -13.32 3.61 -5.80
C LYS A 75 -11.80 3.44 -5.93
N LEU A 76 -11.35 2.21 -6.14
CA LEU A 76 -9.95 1.93 -6.42
C LEU A 76 -9.50 2.58 -7.74
N ALA A 77 -10.27 2.43 -8.81
CA ALA A 77 -9.99 3.08 -10.08
C ALA A 77 -9.97 4.62 -9.95
N ALA A 78 -10.87 5.19 -9.16
CA ALA A 78 -10.88 6.61 -8.85
C ALA A 78 -9.62 7.05 -8.09
N THR A 79 -9.14 6.22 -7.15
CA THR A 79 -7.89 6.48 -6.41
C THR A 79 -6.68 6.47 -7.34
N PHE A 80 -6.57 5.48 -8.23
CA PHE A 80 -5.51 5.46 -9.25
C PHE A 80 -5.54 6.71 -10.13
N LYS A 81 -6.73 7.09 -10.59
CA LYS A 81 -6.90 8.31 -11.39
C LYS A 81 -6.48 9.55 -10.62
N ALA A 82 -6.92 9.70 -9.39
CA ALA A 82 -6.60 10.85 -8.55
C ALA A 82 -5.09 10.99 -8.33
N MET A 83 -4.38 9.88 -8.06
CA MET A 83 -2.93 9.86 -7.95
C MET A 83 -2.25 10.22 -9.27
N ALA A 84 -2.64 9.56 -10.37
CA ALA A 84 -2.04 9.77 -11.68
C ALA A 84 -2.23 11.19 -12.25
N THR A 85 -3.23 11.93 -11.77
CA THR A 85 -3.49 13.32 -12.18
C THR A 85 -3.02 14.35 -11.16
N TYR A 86 -2.37 13.93 -10.07
CA TYR A 86 -1.82 14.84 -9.07
C TYR A 86 -0.71 15.69 -9.67
N SER A 87 -0.79 17.01 -9.47
CA SER A 87 0.06 17.98 -10.18
C SER A 87 1.32 18.38 -9.42
N HIS A 88 1.52 17.86 -8.21
CA HIS A 88 2.61 18.26 -7.31
C HIS A 88 3.50 17.06 -6.95
N PRO A 89 4.71 17.29 -6.39
CA PRO A 89 5.61 16.21 -6.03
C PRO A 89 5.00 15.17 -5.10
N MET A 90 5.23 13.89 -5.38
CA MET A 90 4.76 12.76 -4.59
C MET A 90 5.91 11.87 -4.13
N ILE A 91 5.92 11.56 -2.84
CA ILE A 91 6.89 10.64 -2.22
C ILE A 91 6.14 9.52 -1.52
N GLY A 92 6.43 8.28 -1.88
CA GLY A 92 5.90 7.09 -1.23
C GLY A 92 6.92 6.46 -0.28
N VAL A 93 6.51 6.08 0.92
CA VAL A 93 7.36 5.42 1.91
C VAL A 93 6.69 4.14 2.40
N ALA A 94 7.29 2.99 2.12
CA ALA A 94 6.90 1.73 2.73
C ALA A 94 7.44 1.66 4.17
N CYS A 95 6.55 1.79 5.16
CA CYS A 95 6.90 1.75 6.58
C CYS A 95 6.85 0.33 7.14
N GLY A 96 6.00 -0.51 6.59
CA GLY A 96 5.79 -1.91 6.92
C GLY A 96 5.42 -2.68 5.67
N LYS A 97 4.21 -3.24 5.60
CA LYS A 97 3.74 -3.96 4.41
C LYS A 97 3.26 -2.99 3.33
N ALA A 98 3.80 -3.13 2.14
CA ALA A 98 3.36 -2.43 0.95
C ALA A 98 3.02 -3.48 -0.12
N VAL A 99 1.82 -4.07 -0.03
CA VAL A 99 1.47 -5.26 -0.78
C VAL A 99 0.39 -4.97 -1.82
N GLY A 100 0.56 -5.55 -3.01
CA GLY A 100 -0.43 -5.56 -4.07
C GLY A 100 -0.90 -4.18 -4.47
N VAL A 101 -2.21 -3.97 -4.41
CA VAL A 101 -2.85 -2.75 -4.90
C VAL A 101 -2.55 -1.53 -4.03
N ALA A 102 -2.28 -1.73 -2.72
CA ALA A 102 -1.88 -0.63 -1.84
C ALA A 102 -0.52 -0.06 -2.27
N TYR A 103 0.47 -0.91 -2.57
CA TYR A 103 1.72 -0.48 -3.19
C TYR A 103 1.46 0.26 -4.51
N SER A 104 0.73 -0.40 -5.41
CA SER A 104 0.53 0.12 -6.78
C SER A 104 -0.17 1.48 -6.79
N ALA A 105 -1.19 1.68 -5.95
CA ALA A 105 -1.97 2.90 -5.92
C ALA A 105 -1.31 4.03 -5.11
N LEU A 106 -0.59 3.69 -4.02
CA LEU A 106 -0.20 4.68 -3.01
C LEU A 106 1.30 5.00 -3.00
N MET A 107 2.13 4.33 -3.82
CA MET A 107 3.56 4.64 -3.83
C MET A 107 4.31 4.23 -5.11
N SER A 108 3.63 3.68 -6.11
CA SER A 108 4.31 3.22 -7.33
C SER A 108 4.71 4.39 -8.25
N LYS A 109 5.91 4.32 -8.81
CA LYS A 109 6.35 5.24 -9.88
C LYS A 109 5.45 5.18 -11.11
N ALA A 110 4.82 4.03 -11.39
CA ALA A 110 3.90 3.89 -12.52
C ALA A 110 2.65 4.77 -12.40
N VAL A 111 2.30 5.22 -11.19
CA VAL A 111 1.16 6.11 -10.93
C VAL A 111 1.59 7.59 -10.83
N GLY A 112 2.90 7.86 -10.87
CA GLY A 112 3.42 9.22 -10.88
C GLY A 112 4.24 9.62 -9.64
N PHE A 113 4.54 8.70 -8.73
CA PHE A 113 5.42 9.02 -7.60
C PHE A 113 6.84 9.31 -8.05
N ASP A 114 7.39 10.46 -7.64
CA ASP A 114 8.74 10.89 -7.96
C ASP A 114 9.79 10.05 -7.23
N TYR A 115 9.54 9.76 -5.96
CA TYR A 115 10.41 8.94 -5.12
C TYR A 115 9.63 7.87 -4.38
N THR A 116 10.21 6.67 -4.33
CA THR A 116 9.72 5.55 -3.55
C THR A 116 10.82 5.11 -2.59
N LEU A 117 10.53 5.17 -1.31
CA LEU A 117 11.43 4.83 -0.22
C LEU A 117 10.87 3.66 0.57
N ALA A 118 11.73 2.92 1.25
CA ALA A 118 11.32 1.82 2.12
C ALA A 118 12.20 1.76 3.37
N THR A 119 11.60 1.40 4.50
CA THR A 119 12.36 1.01 5.68
C THR A 119 13.03 -0.34 5.44
N ALA A 120 14.12 -0.63 6.15
CA ALA A 120 14.86 -1.88 5.99
C ALA A 120 14.02 -3.14 6.30
N ALA A 121 12.99 -2.98 7.13
CA ALA A 121 12.08 -4.05 7.53
C ALA A 121 10.77 -4.10 6.71
N ALA A 122 10.64 -3.26 5.67
CA ALA A 122 9.43 -3.26 4.85
C ALA A 122 9.31 -4.54 4.01
N GLU A 123 8.08 -4.93 3.73
CA GLU A 123 7.74 -6.00 2.78
C GLU A 123 7.06 -5.38 1.57
N ILE A 124 7.68 -5.49 0.39
CA ILE A 124 7.13 -5.00 -0.88
C ILE A 124 6.91 -6.18 -1.80
N ALA A 125 5.66 -6.53 -2.07
CA ALA A 125 5.33 -7.70 -2.87
C ALA A 125 3.98 -7.55 -3.59
N PRO A 126 3.77 -8.29 -4.69
CA PRO A 126 2.47 -8.31 -5.36
C PRO A 126 1.36 -8.97 -4.52
N VAL A 127 1.73 -9.89 -3.63
CA VAL A 127 0.83 -10.61 -2.73
C VAL A 127 1.45 -10.76 -1.34
N THR A 128 0.63 -11.01 -0.31
CA THR A 128 1.14 -11.30 1.03
C THR A 128 1.95 -12.59 1.07
N SER A 129 2.88 -12.72 2.02
CA SER A 129 3.68 -13.94 2.18
C SER A 129 2.79 -15.18 2.40
N GLU A 130 1.68 -15.03 3.12
CA GLU A 130 0.67 -16.10 3.32
C GLU A 130 0.06 -16.60 2.00
N THR A 131 -0.24 -15.67 1.09
CA THR A 131 -0.77 -16.00 -0.25
C THR A 131 0.33 -16.51 -1.16
N GLY A 132 1.50 -15.87 -1.13
CA GLY A 132 2.66 -16.26 -1.93
C GLY A 132 3.09 -17.69 -1.70
N VAL A 133 3.13 -18.14 -0.44
CA VAL A 133 3.45 -19.54 -0.12
C VAL A 133 2.47 -20.52 -0.73
N ASN A 134 1.18 -20.21 -0.78
CA ASN A 134 0.18 -21.09 -1.38
C ASN A 134 0.38 -21.25 -2.91
N VAL A 135 0.97 -20.25 -3.56
CA VAL A 135 1.19 -20.24 -5.02
C VAL A 135 2.56 -20.85 -5.36
N PHE A 136 3.62 -20.40 -4.69
CA PHE A 136 5.00 -20.75 -5.05
C PHE A 136 5.50 -22.03 -4.38
N TYR A 137 4.96 -22.42 -3.21
CA TYR A 137 5.45 -23.54 -2.40
C TYR A 137 4.37 -24.59 -2.13
N THR A 138 3.46 -24.79 -3.09
CA THR A 138 2.32 -25.75 -2.98
C THR A 138 2.78 -27.18 -2.68
N GLU A 139 3.89 -27.64 -3.29
CA GLU A 139 4.40 -29.00 -3.09
C GLU A 139 5.05 -29.17 -1.70
N GLU A 140 5.70 -28.14 -1.21
CA GLU A 140 6.30 -28.13 0.12
C GLU A 140 5.22 -28.10 1.21
N LEU A 141 4.12 -27.38 0.99
CA LEU A 141 2.98 -27.35 1.92
C LEU A 141 2.32 -28.71 2.08
N LYS A 142 2.27 -29.52 1.05
CA LYS A 142 1.73 -30.90 1.11
C LYS A 142 2.52 -31.81 2.05
N LYS A 143 3.77 -31.46 2.36
CA LYS A 143 4.66 -32.26 3.22
C LYS A 143 4.44 -32.02 4.73
N GLY A 144 3.58 -31.09 5.13
CA GLY A 144 3.14 -30.88 6.51
C GLY A 144 3.22 -29.43 6.99
N ASN A 145 2.28 -29.05 7.88
CA ASN A 145 2.08 -27.67 8.36
C ASN A 145 3.27 -27.05 9.15
N THR A 146 4.16 -27.87 9.66
CA THR A 146 5.31 -27.40 10.47
C THR A 146 6.30 -26.54 9.66
N GLN A 147 6.18 -26.55 8.36
CA GLN A 147 7.07 -25.80 7.47
C GLN A 147 6.48 -24.45 7.00
N ARG A 148 5.18 -24.18 7.22
CA ARG A 148 4.51 -22.99 6.65
C ARG A 148 5.16 -21.69 7.07
N ALA A 149 5.37 -21.47 8.36
CA ALA A 149 6.03 -20.24 8.87
C ALA A 149 7.44 -20.05 8.29
N LYS A 150 8.18 -21.13 8.10
CA LYS A 150 9.51 -21.08 7.45
C LYS A 150 9.39 -20.70 5.98
N LEU A 151 8.42 -21.23 5.25
CA LEU A 151 8.18 -20.89 3.85
C LEU A 151 7.73 -19.45 3.67
N GLU A 152 6.88 -18.94 4.58
CA GLU A 152 6.49 -17.53 4.61
C GLU A 152 7.69 -16.60 4.84
N GLN A 153 8.58 -16.97 5.74
CA GLN A 153 9.83 -16.22 5.97
C GLN A 153 10.76 -16.28 4.76
N MET A 154 10.88 -17.44 4.11
CA MET A 154 11.65 -17.58 2.86
C MET A 154 11.06 -16.69 1.76
N PHE A 155 9.74 -16.73 1.56
CA PHE A 155 9.06 -15.88 0.59
C PHE A 155 9.31 -14.39 0.88
N ALA A 156 9.17 -13.97 2.13
CA ALA A 156 9.42 -12.59 2.53
C ALA A 156 10.86 -12.16 2.22
N THR A 157 11.84 -13.01 2.48
CA THR A 157 13.25 -12.72 2.21
C THR A 157 13.57 -12.67 0.71
N ASP A 158 13.07 -13.63 -0.06
CA ASP A 158 13.47 -13.83 -1.45
C ASP A 158 12.66 -12.97 -2.43
N HIS A 159 11.38 -12.69 -2.11
CA HIS A 159 10.43 -12.06 -3.02
C HIS A 159 9.81 -10.75 -2.51
N ALA A 160 9.91 -10.44 -1.21
CA ALA A 160 9.27 -9.27 -0.64
C ALA A 160 10.24 -8.30 0.05
N SER A 161 11.54 -8.52 -0.04
CA SER A 161 12.51 -7.62 0.59
C SER A 161 12.60 -6.29 -0.18
N PRO A 162 12.82 -5.15 0.51
CA PRO A 162 13.02 -3.85 -0.15
C PRO A 162 14.20 -3.85 -1.12
N LEU A 163 15.23 -4.67 -0.83
CA LEU A 163 16.40 -4.82 -1.71
C LEU A 163 16.06 -5.54 -3.01
N THR A 164 15.14 -6.49 -2.98
CA THR A 164 14.63 -7.16 -4.18
C THR A 164 13.81 -6.19 -5.01
N ALA A 165 12.89 -5.46 -4.39
CA ALA A 165 12.09 -4.44 -5.06
C ALA A 165 12.91 -3.26 -5.64
N ALA A 166 14.09 -3.00 -5.11
CA ALA A 166 14.96 -1.91 -5.60
C ALA A 166 15.81 -2.31 -6.83
N LYS A 167 15.83 -3.59 -7.21
CA LYS A 167 16.57 -4.09 -8.39
C LYS A 167 15.79 -3.99 -9.69
N ASP A 168 14.46 -3.91 -9.57
CA ASP A 168 13.50 -3.81 -10.68
C ASP A 168 13.11 -2.34 -10.90
#